data_2d0eeee36f9e41cbfe0afbeb445b77c6
#
_entry.id   2d0eeee36f9e41cbfe0afbeb445b77c6
#
_cell.length_a   1.000
_cell.length_b   1.000
_cell.length_c   1.000
_cell.angle_alpha   90.00
_cell.angle_beta   90.00
_cell.angle_gamma   90.00
#
_symmetry.space_group_name_H-M   'P 1'
#
loop_
_entity.id
_entity.type
_entity.pdbx_description
1 polymer ?
#
loop_
_entity_poly.entity_id
_entity_poly.type
_entity_poly.pdbx_seq_one_letter_code
_entity_poly.pdbx_strand_id
1 'polypeptide(L)'
;HLPAIVAFTLPTSVSYKRMTDGVWSGSMYVSYGTENRGPPVRLTNATSPASRNFEARFLDGTANPHVALPLVLVGGLLGLRAKLPLKMGDCTANSAAGMTEAERKALGITQRMPLGVAEARQSLELDAALCEVLGSDFVEKEGDKIEPAS
;
A
#
# COMPACT_ATOMS: atom_id res chain seq x y z
N HIS A 1 -0.66 -5.34 -5.50
CA HIS A 1 -1.61 -4.25 -5.77
C HIS A 1 -1.39 -2.99 -4.90
N LEU A 2 -0.64 -3.09 -3.80
CA LEU A 2 -0.49 -1.97 -2.86
C LEU A 2 0.02 -0.66 -3.50
N PRO A 3 1.06 -0.65 -4.37
CA PRO A 3 1.49 0.57 -5.05
C PRO A 3 0.43 1.21 -5.95
N ALA A 4 -0.45 0.41 -6.55
CA ALA A 4 -1.56 0.90 -7.36
C ALA A 4 -2.69 1.50 -6.51
N ILE A 5 -3.00 0.86 -5.38
CA ILE A 5 -4.07 1.29 -4.46
C ILE A 5 -3.79 2.67 -3.87
N VAL A 6 -2.52 3.02 -3.64
CA VAL A 6 -2.18 4.32 -3.04
C VAL A 6 -2.53 5.51 -3.92
N ALA A 7 -2.75 5.32 -5.22
CA ALA A 7 -3.29 6.37 -6.09
C ALA A 7 -4.62 6.95 -5.55
N PHE A 8 -5.42 6.11 -4.89
CA PHE A 8 -6.72 6.50 -4.34
C PHE A 8 -6.74 6.69 -2.83
N THR A 9 -5.79 6.10 -2.11
CA THR A 9 -5.70 6.22 -0.66
C THR A 9 -4.81 7.38 -0.21
N LEU A 10 -3.97 7.89 -1.11
CA LEU A 10 -3.12 9.07 -0.96
C LEU A 10 -3.32 9.99 -2.17
N PRO A 11 -4.50 10.63 -2.33
CA PRO A 11 -4.90 11.25 -3.61
C PRO A 11 -4.25 12.60 -3.88
N THR A 12 -3.53 13.20 -2.94
CA THR A 12 -2.94 14.53 -3.06
C THR A 12 -1.42 14.51 -2.94
N SER A 13 -0.74 15.50 -3.51
CA SER A 13 0.72 15.66 -3.39
C SER A 13 1.17 15.80 -1.93
N VAL A 14 0.32 16.42 -1.10
CA VAL A 14 0.58 16.57 0.35
C VAL A 14 0.57 15.23 1.07
N SER A 15 -0.27 14.28 0.64
CA SER A 15 -0.33 12.93 1.22
C SER A 15 1.02 12.22 1.19
N TYR A 16 1.78 12.42 0.11
CA TYR A 16 3.09 11.77 -0.08
C TYR A 16 4.22 12.38 0.76
N LYS A 17 4.05 13.59 1.32
CA LYS A 17 5.02 14.16 2.26
C LYS A 17 5.24 13.31 3.51
N ARG A 18 4.30 12.42 3.80
CA ARG A 18 4.40 11.45 4.90
C ARG A 18 5.13 10.16 4.51
N MET A 19 5.36 9.95 3.20
CA MET A 19 6.04 8.77 2.67
C MET A 19 7.55 8.97 2.70
N THR A 20 8.08 9.23 3.90
CA THR A 20 9.51 9.47 4.14
C THR A 20 10.06 8.51 5.19
N ASP A 21 11.37 8.24 5.11
CA ASP A 21 12.04 7.39 6.09
C ASP A 21 12.04 8.03 7.49
N GLY A 22 11.85 7.21 8.51
CA GLY A 22 11.87 7.64 9.91
C GLY A 22 10.58 8.28 10.42
N VAL A 23 9.53 8.37 9.61
CA VAL A 23 8.23 8.88 10.05
C VAL A 23 7.28 7.72 10.39
N TRP A 24 6.54 7.87 11.47
CA TRP A 24 5.61 6.85 11.97
C TRP A 24 4.38 6.60 11.09
N SER A 25 4.14 7.45 10.10
CA SER A 25 2.90 7.50 9.33
C SER A 25 3.00 7.03 7.89
N GLY A 26 4.14 6.56 7.45
CA GLY A 26 4.34 6.07 6.09
C GLY A 26 5.55 5.15 6.00
N SER A 27 5.55 4.30 5.00
CA SER A 27 6.68 3.45 4.68
C SER A 27 7.04 3.60 3.22
N MET A 28 8.33 3.70 2.93
CA MET A 28 8.84 3.77 1.56
C MET A 28 8.89 2.41 0.86
N TYR A 29 8.56 1.33 1.55
CA TYR A 29 8.65 -0.02 1.00
C TYR A 29 7.35 -0.78 1.19
N VAL A 30 7.01 -1.59 0.18
CA VAL A 30 5.93 -2.57 0.29
C VAL A 30 6.37 -3.63 1.29
N SER A 31 5.73 -3.64 2.44
CA SER A 31 6.08 -4.55 3.55
C SER A 31 4.89 -4.72 4.50
N TYR A 32 4.97 -5.71 5.37
CA TYR A 32 4.03 -5.87 6.47
C TYR A 32 4.79 -6.15 7.77
N GLY A 33 4.13 -5.95 8.89
CA GLY A 33 4.70 -6.27 10.19
C GLY A 33 3.64 -6.65 11.22
N THR A 34 3.95 -7.71 11.97
CA THR A 34 3.13 -8.12 13.12
C THR A 34 3.47 -7.22 14.31
N GLU A 35 2.44 -6.58 14.85
CA GLU A 35 2.51 -5.62 15.97
C GLU A 35 3.46 -4.43 15.74
N ASN A 36 3.94 -4.23 14.51
CA ASN A 36 4.87 -3.18 14.14
C ASN A 36 4.19 -2.07 13.33
N ARG A 37 4.34 -0.82 13.77
CA ARG A 37 3.78 0.38 13.12
C ARG A 37 4.64 0.96 12.01
N GLY A 38 5.81 0.42 11.73
CA GLY A 38 6.70 0.88 10.65
C GLY A 38 6.20 0.54 9.24
N PRO A 39 5.75 -0.71 8.97
CA PRO A 39 5.24 -1.10 7.66
C PRO A 39 3.89 -0.47 7.28
N PRO A 40 3.57 -0.38 5.98
CA PRO A 40 2.28 0.12 5.50
C PRO A 40 1.10 -0.80 5.84
N VAL A 41 1.35 -2.08 6.04
CA VAL A 41 0.34 -3.05 6.50
C VAL A 41 0.79 -3.62 7.84
N ARG A 42 -0.05 -3.50 8.85
CA ARG A 42 0.19 -4.05 10.19
C ARG A 42 -0.82 -5.13 10.51
N LEU A 43 -0.35 -6.29 10.93
CA LEU A 43 -1.18 -7.31 11.56
C LEU A 43 -1.22 -7.04 13.06
N THR A 44 -2.41 -6.81 13.59
CA THR A 44 -2.61 -6.56 15.03
C THR A 44 -3.29 -7.73 15.69
N ASN A 45 -2.99 -7.92 16.99
CA ASN A 45 -3.54 -9.01 17.81
C ASN A 45 -3.37 -10.39 17.16
N ALA A 46 -2.17 -10.65 16.61
CA ALA A 46 -1.89 -11.85 15.82
C ALA A 46 -2.20 -13.15 16.56
N THR A 47 -2.02 -13.18 17.88
CA THR A 47 -2.26 -14.33 18.77
C THR A 47 -3.72 -14.46 19.24
N SER A 48 -4.57 -13.46 18.97
CA SER A 48 -5.97 -13.44 19.41
C SER A 48 -6.93 -13.47 18.20
N PRO A 49 -7.40 -14.63 17.76
CA PRO A 49 -8.24 -14.75 16.55
C PRO A 49 -9.50 -13.86 16.57
N ALA A 50 -10.09 -13.65 17.75
CA ALA A 50 -11.32 -12.85 17.90
C ALA A 50 -11.11 -11.34 17.70
N SER A 51 -9.87 -10.85 17.89
CA SER A 51 -9.53 -9.43 17.76
C SER A 51 -8.46 -9.15 16.71
N ARG A 52 -8.02 -10.19 16.00
CA ARG A 52 -7.04 -10.06 14.92
C ARG A 52 -7.59 -9.21 13.78
N ASN A 53 -6.81 -8.22 13.35
CA ASN A 53 -7.18 -7.39 12.21
C ASN A 53 -5.93 -6.87 11.49
N PHE A 54 -6.14 -6.34 10.28
CA PHE A 54 -5.13 -5.60 9.54
C PHE A 54 -5.37 -4.10 9.70
N GLU A 55 -4.31 -3.37 10.00
CA GLU A 55 -4.28 -1.91 9.99
C GLU A 55 -3.63 -1.45 8.69
N ALA A 56 -4.41 -0.80 7.83
CA ALA A 56 -3.93 -0.16 6.61
C ALA A 56 -3.36 1.22 6.96
N ARG A 57 -2.06 1.41 6.84
CA ARG A 57 -1.34 2.63 7.24
C ARG A 57 -0.94 3.52 6.06
N PHE A 58 -1.44 3.20 4.88
CA PHE A 58 -1.20 3.88 3.61
C PHE A 58 -2.44 4.66 3.12
N LEU A 59 -3.22 5.16 4.04
CA LEU A 59 -4.45 5.90 3.77
C LEU A 59 -4.48 7.17 4.62
N ASP A 60 -4.94 8.28 4.06
CA ASP A 60 -5.14 9.52 4.80
C ASP A 60 -6.58 10.04 4.75
N GLY A 61 -6.85 11.11 5.53
CA GLY A 61 -8.18 11.67 5.67
C GLY A 61 -8.73 12.40 4.43
N THR A 62 -7.92 12.61 3.40
CA THR A 62 -8.34 13.23 2.13
C THR A 62 -8.87 12.20 1.14
N ALA A 63 -8.63 10.90 1.40
CA ALA A 63 -9.12 9.82 0.54
C ALA A 63 -10.64 9.72 0.60
N ASN A 64 -11.26 9.47 -0.55
CA ASN A 64 -12.68 9.14 -0.60
C ASN A 64 -12.89 7.72 -0.05
N PRO A 65 -13.55 7.54 1.11
CA PRO A 65 -13.70 6.24 1.74
C PRO A 65 -14.50 5.24 0.90
N HIS A 66 -15.42 5.73 0.06
CA HIS A 66 -16.23 4.88 -0.82
C HIS A 66 -15.43 4.32 -1.99
N VAL A 67 -14.25 4.85 -2.26
CA VAL A 67 -13.30 4.35 -3.27
C VAL A 67 -12.17 3.59 -2.60
N ALA A 68 -11.57 4.17 -1.57
CA ALA A 68 -10.39 3.62 -0.90
C ALA A 68 -10.65 2.25 -0.25
N LEU A 69 -11.76 2.11 0.49
CA LEU A 69 -12.08 0.86 1.17
C LEU A 69 -12.35 -0.30 0.20
N PRO A 70 -13.20 -0.17 -0.83
CA PRO A 70 -13.36 -1.20 -1.84
C PRO A 70 -12.05 -1.60 -2.51
N LEU A 71 -11.16 -0.66 -2.82
CA LEU A 71 -9.89 -0.95 -3.46
C LEU A 71 -8.94 -1.77 -2.58
N VAL A 72 -8.87 -1.45 -1.29
CA VAL A 72 -8.11 -2.26 -0.32
C VAL A 72 -8.66 -3.69 -0.26
N LEU A 73 -9.98 -3.85 -0.22
CA LEU A 73 -10.63 -5.16 -0.20
C LEU A 73 -10.42 -5.93 -1.50
N VAL A 74 -10.57 -5.26 -2.65
CA VAL A 74 -10.35 -5.85 -3.98
C VAL A 74 -8.91 -6.32 -4.13
N GLY A 75 -7.92 -5.50 -3.77
CA GLY A 75 -6.52 -5.91 -3.83
C GLY A 75 -6.23 -7.15 -2.99
N GLY A 76 -6.80 -7.25 -1.78
CA GLY A 76 -6.72 -8.45 -0.95
C GLY A 76 -7.39 -9.66 -1.60
N LEU A 77 -8.59 -9.49 -2.15
CA LEU A 77 -9.34 -10.57 -2.81
C LEU A 77 -8.65 -11.07 -4.09
N LEU A 78 -8.05 -10.19 -4.87
CA LEU A 78 -7.27 -10.57 -6.06
C LEU A 78 -6.10 -11.46 -5.67
N GLY A 79 -5.35 -11.09 -4.62
CA GLY A 79 -4.26 -11.91 -4.09
C GLY A 79 -4.73 -13.30 -3.63
N LEU A 80 -5.86 -13.37 -2.92
CA LEU A 80 -6.45 -14.63 -2.47
C LEU A 80 -6.93 -15.51 -3.62
N ARG A 81 -7.63 -14.92 -4.61
CA ARG A 81 -8.11 -15.65 -5.79
C ARG A 81 -6.98 -16.20 -6.63
N ALA A 82 -5.92 -15.41 -6.82
CA ALA A 82 -4.72 -15.84 -7.53
C ALA A 82 -3.82 -16.77 -6.70
N LYS A 83 -4.17 -17.05 -5.43
CA LYS A 83 -3.38 -17.86 -4.50
C LYS A 83 -1.92 -17.40 -4.46
N LEU A 84 -1.70 -16.09 -4.45
CA LEU A 84 -0.35 -15.53 -4.45
C LEU A 84 0.39 -15.94 -3.18
N PRO A 85 1.61 -16.51 -3.29
CA PRO A 85 2.40 -16.83 -2.13
C PRO A 85 2.89 -15.54 -1.45
N LEU A 86 2.89 -15.52 -0.12
CA LEU A 86 3.52 -14.46 0.64
C LEU A 86 5.05 -14.64 0.53
N LYS A 87 5.69 -13.79 -0.26
CA LYS A 87 7.13 -13.89 -0.57
C LYS A 87 8.02 -13.08 0.38
N MET A 88 7.43 -12.14 1.14
CA MET A 88 8.17 -11.29 2.06
C MET A 88 8.06 -11.79 3.50
N GLY A 89 9.14 -11.58 4.25
CA GLY A 89 9.19 -11.86 5.68
C GLY A 89 8.53 -10.76 6.50
N ASP A 90 8.22 -11.07 7.74
CA ASP A 90 7.57 -10.19 8.72
C ASP A 90 8.56 -9.18 9.31
N CYS A 91 8.26 -7.90 9.21
CA CYS A 91 9.01 -6.81 9.85
C CYS A 91 8.58 -6.65 11.31
N THR A 92 8.99 -7.56 12.19
CA THR A 92 8.57 -7.56 13.60
C THR A 92 9.25 -6.48 14.43
N ALA A 93 10.54 -6.20 14.21
CA ALA A 93 11.35 -5.33 15.07
C ALA A 93 11.66 -3.96 14.43
N ASN A 94 12.03 -3.94 13.15
CA ASN A 94 12.46 -2.74 12.44
C ASN A 94 11.51 -2.39 11.30
N SER A 95 11.38 -1.11 11.00
CA SER A 95 10.77 -0.71 9.74
C SER A 95 11.70 -1.05 8.58
N ALA A 96 11.15 -1.34 7.41
CA ALA A 96 11.95 -1.62 6.22
C ALA A 96 12.89 -0.45 5.86
N ALA A 97 12.52 0.77 6.24
CA ALA A 97 13.32 1.98 6.06
C ALA A 97 14.60 1.98 6.92
N GLY A 98 14.55 1.43 8.12
CA GLY A 98 15.71 1.34 9.02
C GLY A 98 16.63 0.15 8.73
N MET A 99 16.30 -0.71 7.76
CA MET A 99 17.09 -1.87 7.37
C MET A 99 18.10 -1.49 6.28
N THR A 100 19.22 -2.19 6.26
CA THR A 100 20.15 -2.17 5.12
C THR A 100 19.49 -2.81 3.89
N GLU A 101 20.03 -2.55 2.71
CA GLU A 101 19.54 -3.17 1.46
C GLU A 101 19.63 -4.72 1.53
N ALA A 102 20.72 -5.23 2.11
CA ALA A 102 20.92 -6.67 2.27
C ALA A 102 19.85 -7.31 3.18
N GLU A 103 19.50 -6.66 4.28
CA GLU A 103 18.45 -7.12 5.20
C GLU A 103 17.07 -7.08 4.53
N ARG A 104 16.74 -6.00 3.81
CA ARG A 104 15.49 -5.93 3.04
C ARG A 104 15.40 -7.05 2.00
N LYS A 105 16.47 -7.26 1.25
CA LYS A 105 16.54 -8.32 0.23
C LYS A 105 16.38 -9.71 0.85
N ALA A 106 17.01 -9.95 2.00
CA ALA A 106 16.87 -11.21 2.73
C ALA A 106 15.42 -11.47 3.19
N LEU A 107 14.67 -10.41 3.52
CA LEU A 107 13.23 -10.47 3.83
C LEU A 107 12.33 -10.42 2.59
N GLY A 108 12.88 -10.41 1.38
CA GLY A 108 12.08 -10.31 0.15
C GLY A 108 11.40 -8.95 -0.06
N ILE A 109 11.83 -7.91 0.66
CA ILE A 109 11.31 -6.54 0.54
C ILE A 109 12.09 -5.85 -0.58
N THR A 110 11.58 -5.94 -1.79
CA THR A 110 12.25 -5.44 -3.01
C THR A 110 11.53 -4.29 -3.68
N GLN A 111 10.26 -4.08 -3.35
CA GLN A 111 9.41 -3.08 -3.99
C GLN A 111 9.26 -1.84 -3.12
N ARG A 112 9.42 -0.67 -3.74
CA ARG A 112 9.13 0.62 -3.09
C ARG A 112 7.66 1.00 -3.23
N MET A 113 7.18 1.77 -2.28
CA MET A 113 5.92 2.50 -2.41
C MET A 113 6.14 3.69 -3.34
N PRO A 114 5.12 4.12 -4.09
CA PRO A 114 5.17 5.40 -4.79
C PRO A 114 5.43 6.56 -3.83
N LEU A 115 6.28 7.49 -4.23
CA LEU A 115 6.64 8.68 -3.45
C LEU A 115 5.97 9.95 -3.96
N GLY A 116 5.08 9.81 -4.92
CA GLY A 116 4.33 10.92 -5.51
C GLY A 116 3.13 10.44 -6.32
N VAL A 117 2.26 11.38 -6.63
CA VAL A 117 1.01 11.14 -7.38
C VAL A 117 1.30 10.49 -8.74
N ALA A 118 2.31 10.99 -9.47
CA ALA A 118 2.65 10.46 -10.79
C ALA A 118 3.09 8.99 -10.74
N GLU A 119 3.93 8.62 -9.77
CA GLU A 119 4.37 7.24 -9.59
C GLU A 119 3.21 6.30 -9.18
N ALA A 120 2.28 6.81 -8.38
CA ALA A 120 1.11 6.04 -7.97
C ALA A 120 0.16 5.80 -9.15
N ARG A 121 -0.07 6.82 -9.98
CA ARG A 121 -0.84 6.67 -11.23
C ARG A 121 -0.20 5.66 -12.17
N GLN A 122 1.10 5.76 -12.39
CA GLN A 122 1.83 4.80 -13.20
C GLN A 122 1.71 3.37 -12.63
N SER A 123 1.79 3.22 -11.32
CA SER A 123 1.60 1.92 -10.66
C SER A 123 0.19 1.36 -10.87
N LEU A 124 -0.83 2.23 -10.88
CA LEU A 124 -2.21 1.85 -11.19
C LEU A 124 -2.36 1.39 -12.64
N GLU A 125 -1.83 2.14 -13.59
CA GLU A 125 -1.89 1.81 -15.03
C GLU A 125 -1.20 0.48 -15.35
N LEU A 126 -0.13 0.14 -14.61
CA LEU A 126 0.62 -1.10 -14.77
C LEU A 126 -0.03 -2.31 -14.06
N ASP A 127 -1.00 -2.10 -13.19
CA ASP A 127 -1.70 -3.17 -12.47
C ASP A 127 -2.91 -3.67 -13.26
N ALA A 128 -2.66 -4.49 -14.27
CA ALA A 128 -3.68 -4.98 -15.18
C ALA A 128 -4.85 -5.70 -14.46
N ALA A 129 -4.55 -6.46 -13.40
CA ALA A 129 -5.58 -7.19 -12.67
C ALA A 129 -6.51 -6.25 -11.88
N LEU A 130 -5.97 -5.20 -11.32
CA LEU A 130 -6.76 -4.18 -10.62
C LEU A 130 -7.57 -3.35 -11.63
N CYS A 131 -6.96 -2.94 -12.75
CA CYS A 131 -7.63 -2.21 -13.82
C CYS A 131 -8.79 -3.01 -14.46
N GLU A 132 -8.63 -4.32 -14.64
CA GLU A 132 -9.69 -5.20 -15.17
C GLU A 132 -10.93 -5.20 -14.24
N VAL A 133 -10.73 -5.29 -12.94
CA VAL A 133 -11.83 -5.29 -11.97
C VAL A 133 -12.51 -3.93 -11.85
N LEU A 134 -11.73 -2.85 -11.93
CA LEU A 134 -12.24 -1.47 -11.83
C LEU A 134 -12.99 -1.03 -13.09
N GLY A 135 -12.58 -1.54 -14.24
CA GLY A 135 -13.02 -1.10 -15.56
C GLY A 135 -12.31 0.18 -16.03
N SER A 136 -12.08 0.27 -17.34
CA SER A 136 -11.35 1.39 -17.97
C SER A 136 -11.96 2.74 -17.65
N ASP A 137 -13.28 2.87 -17.75
CA ASP A 137 -14.02 4.11 -17.50
C ASP A 137 -13.82 4.65 -16.08
N PHE A 138 -13.74 3.76 -15.08
CA PHE A 138 -13.50 4.16 -13.70
C PHE A 138 -12.06 4.62 -13.52
N VAL A 139 -11.10 3.86 -14.04
CA VAL A 139 -9.67 4.18 -13.93
C VAL A 139 -9.36 5.53 -14.57
N GLU A 140 -9.92 5.81 -15.75
CA GLU A 140 -9.76 7.07 -16.47
C GLU A 140 -10.39 8.22 -15.67
N LYS A 141 -11.69 8.14 -15.36
CA LYS A 141 -12.44 9.22 -14.70
C LYS A 141 -11.95 9.54 -13.28
N GLU A 142 -11.64 8.53 -12.49
CA GLU A 142 -11.14 8.73 -11.13
C GLU A 142 -9.64 9.03 -11.13
N GLY A 143 -8.89 8.48 -12.10
CA GLY A 143 -7.49 8.84 -12.31
C GLY A 143 -7.28 10.34 -12.59
N ASP A 144 -8.17 10.95 -13.36
CA ASP A 144 -8.12 12.39 -13.69
C ASP A 144 -8.44 13.31 -12.51
N LYS A 145 -9.18 12.80 -11.50
CA LYS A 145 -9.47 13.53 -10.27
C LYS A 145 -8.33 13.51 -9.26
N ILE A 146 -7.37 12.61 -9.42
CA ILE A 146 -6.15 12.59 -8.63
C ILE A 146 -5.34 13.82 -9.04
N GLU A 147 -4.95 14.64 -8.07
CA GLU A 147 -4.26 15.90 -8.30
C GLU A 147 -3.09 15.75 -9.31
N PRO A 148 -3.06 16.55 -10.39
CA PRO A 148 -1.96 16.47 -11.33
C PRO A 148 -0.64 16.81 -10.62
N ALA A 149 0.44 16.15 -11.02
CA ALA A 149 1.78 16.48 -10.53
C ALA A 149 2.09 17.93 -10.92
N SER A 150 2.22 18.81 -9.94
CA SER A 150 2.61 20.22 -10.11
C SER A 150 4.11 20.34 -10.33
#